data_226c2f68366fdfa9fedc6c966f6aab7f
#
_entry.id   226c2f68366fdfa9fedc6c966f6aab7f
#
_cell.length_a   1.000
_cell.length_b   1.000
_cell.length_c   1.000
_cell.angle_alpha   90.00
_cell.angle_beta   90.00
_cell.angle_gamma   90.00
#
_symmetry.space_group_name_H-M   'P 1'
#
loop_
_entity.id
_entity.type
_entity.pdbx_description
1 polymer ?
#
loop_
_entity_poly.entity_id
_entity_poly.type
_entity_poly.pdbx_seq_one_letter_code
_entity_poly.pdbx_strand_id
1 'polypeptide(L)'
;MVKLYSEDYCRVGKHAAVKPCLYAKNALVGKTMCYKNEFYGIQSHRCVQMTPSQDFCNQSCVFCWREIALHNPVWKGEADSAEEIVDGCISGQKKQLMGFKGNAKVDKKRFAEAMDPKHAAISLDGEPTLYPHLPELVKEFHKRKISTFLVSNGTRPEMLKRLKRENALPTQ
;
A
#
# COMPACT_ATOMS: atom_id res chain seq x y z
N MET A 1 -12.62 -20.65 13.89
CA MET A 1 -12.51 -19.74 12.74
C MET A 1 -11.03 -19.45 12.55
N VAL A 2 -10.38 -20.00 11.51
CA VAL A 2 -8.97 -19.76 11.24
C VAL A 2 -8.85 -18.29 10.84
N LYS A 3 -8.01 -17.49 11.53
CA LYS A 3 -7.66 -16.15 11.06
C LYS A 3 -6.84 -16.30 9.78
N LEU A 4 -7.47 -16.09 8.64
CA LEU A 4 -6.91 -16.29 7.31
C LEU A 4 -5.90 -15.20 6.90
N TYR A 5 -5.77 -14.13 7.68
CA TYR A 5 -4.82 -13.03 7.44
C TYR A 5 -3.89 -12.85 8.63
N SER A 6 -2.65 -12.46 8.35
CA SER A 6 -1.69 -12.13 9.41
C SER A 6 -2.24 -10.99 10.28
N GLU A 7 -2.08 -11.09 11.61
CA GLU A 7 -2.55 -10.10 12.59
C GLU A 7 -1.96 -8.69 12.37
N ASP A 8 -0.90 -8.61 11.58
CA ASP A 8 -0.20 -7.37 11.24
C ASP A 8 -0.89 -6.51 10.17
N TYR A 9 -1.94 -7.02 9.49
CA TYR A 9 -2.68 -6.25 8.49
C TYR A 9 -3.75 -5.40 9.15
N CYS A 10 -3.78 -4.12 8.81
CA CYS A 10 -4.92 -3.26 9.10
C CYS A 10 -5.84 -3.26 7.88
N ARG A 11 -6.95 -3.99 7.97
CA ARG A 11 -7.96 -4.00 6.90
C ARG A 11 -8.66 -2.64 6.83
N VAL A 12 -8.90 -2.18 5.61
CA VAL A 12 -9.57 -0.93 5.29
C VAL A 12 -10.76 -1.24 4.39
N GLY A 13 -11.94 -0.88 4.83
CA GLY A 13 -13.17 -1.19 4.11
C GLY A 13 -13.35 -2.68 3.85
N LYS A 14 -13.89 -3.01 2.66
CA LYS A 14 -14.25 -4.39 2.28
C LYS A 14 -13.06 -5.18 1.73
N HIS A 15 -12.10 -4.53 1.07
CA HIS A 15 -11.09 -5.22 0.25
C HIS A 15 -9.71 -4.57 0.22
N ALA A 16 -9.49 -3.47 0.93
CA ALA A 16 -8.18 -2.84 1.02
C ALA A 16 -7.48 -3.18 2.34
N ALA A 17 -6.17 -3.04 2.35
CA ALA A 17 -5.36 -3.23 3.55
C ALA A 17 -4.10 -2.38 3.54
N VAL A 18 -3.58 -2.09 4.73
CA VAL A 18 -2.31 -1.40 4.95
C VAL A 18 -1.49 -2.13 6.02
N LYS A 19 -0.17 -2.08 5.85
CA LYS A 19 0.79 -2.63 6.82
C LYS A 19 2.11 -1.88 6.73
N PRO A 20 2.67 -1.34 7.83
CA PRO A 20 4.01 -0.79 7.82
C PRO A 20 5.03 -1.85 7.41
N CYS A 21 5.74 -1.63 6.31
CA CYS A 21 6.74 -2.57 5.84
C CYS A 21 7.96 -2.63 6.78
N LEU A 22 8.77 -3.68 6.64
CA LEU A 22 10.00 -3.85 7.43
C LEU A 22 10.92 -2.63 7.33
N TYR A 23 11.09 -2.07 6.14
CA TYR A 23 11.97 -0.91 5.92
C TYR A 23 11.43 0.39 6.51
N ALA A 24 10.10 0.57 6.55
CA ALA A 24 9.50 1.69 7.28
C ALA A 24 9.80 1.59 8.78
N LYS A 25 9.64 0.39 9.36
CA LYS A 25 9.97 0.11 10.77
C LYS A 25 11.49 0.28 11.05
N ASN A 26 12.35 -0.23 10.16
CA ASN A 26 13.81 -0.11 10.27
C ASN A 26 14.26 1.37 10.21
N ALA A 27 13.70 2.15 9.30
CA ALA A 27 14.01 3.56 9.17
C ALA A 27 13.70 4.36 10.44
N LEU A 28 12.63 4.01 11.17
CA LEU A 28 12.29 4.65 12.44
C LEU A 28 13.33 4.42 13.54
N VAL A 29 14.04 3.30 13.51
CA VAL A 29 15.08 2.96 14.50
C VAL A 29 16.50 3.14 13.98
N GLY A 30 16.68 3.93 12.93
CA GLY A 30 18.00 4.27 12.39
C GLY A 30 18.70 3.13 11.64
N LYS A 31 17.99 2.06 11.26
CA LYS A 31 18.50 0.94 10.46
C LYS A 31 18.37 1.22 8.95
N THR A 32 18.64 0.17 8.15
CA THR A 32 18.58 0.20 6.68
C THR A 32 17.26 0.72 6.12
N MET A 33 17.35 1.53 5.08
CA MET A 33 16.22 1.99 4.29
C MET A 33 15.94 1.04 3.12
N CYS A 34 14.79 1.20 2.50
CA CYS A 34 14.35 0.44 1.33
C CYS A 34 15.21 0.82 0.09
N TYR A 35 15.40 -0.11 -0.86
CA TYR A 35 16.00 0.19 -2.15
C TYR A 35 15.33 1.38 -2.88
N LYS A 36 14.04 1.61 -2.64
CA LYS A 36 13.34 2.78 -3.19
C LYS A 36 13.87 4.12 -2.65
N ASN A 37 14.50 4.13 -1.49
CA ASN A 37 15.20 5.32 -0.99
C ASN A 37 16.43 5.60 -1.87
N GLU A 38 17.21 4.56 -2.18
CA GLU A 38 18.42 4.66 -3.01
C GLU A 38 18.12 5.16 -4.43
N PHE A 39 17.14 4.51 -5.10
CA PHE A 39 16.88 4.75 -6.52
C PHE A 39 15.88 5.87 -6.80
N TYR A 40 14.99 6.19 -5.87
CA TYR A 40 13.87 7.11 -6.10
C TYR A 40 13.73 8.18 -5.01
N GLY A 41 14.66 8.26 -4.06
CA GLY A 41 14.61 9.24 -2.97
C GLY A 41 13.45 9.06 -1.98
N ILE A 42 12.79 7.87 -1.98
CA ILE A 42 11.63 7.61 -1.14
C ILE A 42 12.03 7.51 0.33
N GLN A 43 11.48 8.37 1.17
CA GLN A 43 11.66 8.34 2.62
C GLN A 43 10.90 7.15 3.21
N SER A 44 11.62 6.04 3.52
CA SER A 44 11.00 4.77 3.91
C SER A 44 10.04 4.88 5.09
N HIS A 45 10.34 5.72 6.10
CA HIS A 45 9.48 5.96 7.27
C HIS A 45 8.19 6.71 6.93
N ARG A 46 8.13 7.39 5.77
CA ARG A 46 6.96 8.14 5.28
C ARG A 46 6.21 7.38 4.17
N CYS A 47 6.53 6.09 3.97
CA CYS A 47 5.92 5.28 2.93
C CYS A 47 4.80 4.42 3.51
N VAL A 48 3.59 4.57 2.96
CA VAL A 48 2.43 3.72 3.23
C VAL A 48 2.47 2.52 2.28
N GLN A 49 2.66 1.31 2.80
CA GLN A 49 2.53 0.09 2.01
C GLN A 49 1.10 -0.41 2.12
N MET A 50 0.38 -0.40 1.00
CA MET A 50 -1.04 -0.73 0.97
C MET A 50 -1.41 -1.56 -0.25
N THR A 51 -2.62 -2.10 -0.24
CA THR A 51 -3.29 -2.70 -1.39
C THR A 51 -4.76 -2.31 -1.42
N PRO A 52 -5.33 -1.99 -2.60
CA PRO A 52 -6.77 -1.85 -2.76
C PRO A 52 -7.48 -3.17 -3.08
N SER A 53 -6.75 -4.28 -3.21
CA SER A 53 -7.22 -5.56 -3.78
C SER A 53 -6.71 -6.77 -3.01
N GLN A 54 -6.78 -6.73 -1.66
CA GLN A 54 -6.22 -7.77 -0.79
C GLN A 54 -6.71 -9.18 -1.16
N ASP A 55 -7.97 -9.31 -1.53
CA ASP A 55 -8.62 -10.59 -1.81
C ASP A 55 -8.66 -10.91 -3.31
N PHE A 56 -7.97 -10.13 -4.16
CA PHE A 56 -8.07 -10.24 -5.61
C PHE A 56 -6.70 -10.31 -6.28
N CYS A 57 -6.40 -11.45 -6.90
CA CYS A 57 -5.24 -11.64 -7.76
C CYS A 57 -5.54 -12.73 -8.78
N ASN A 58 -5.15 -12.51 -10.03
CA ASN A 58 -5.36 -13.46 -11.12
C ASN A 58 -4.12 -14.30 -11.44
N GLN A 59 -3.13 -14.32 -10.54
CA GLN A 59 -1.91 -15.12 -10.65
C GLN A 59 -1.68 -15.96 -9.39
N SER A 60 -1.03 -17.12 -9.57
CA SER A 60 -0.58 -18.00 -8.48
C SER A 60 0.94 -18.14 -8.52
N CYS A 61 1.65 -17.01 -8.35
CA CYS A 61 3.10 -16.97 -8.47
C CYS A 61 3.77 -17.88 -7.45
N VAL A 62 4.71 -18.72 -7.88
CA VAL A 62 5.43 -19.68 -7.02
C VAL A 62 6.26 -19.01 -5.91
N PHE A 63 6.62 -17.75 -6.08
CA PHE A 63 7.33 -16.93 -5.10
C PHE A 63 6.39 -16.07 -4.24
N CYS A 64 5.07 -16.17 -4.43
CA CYS A 64 4.12 -15.39 -3.64
C CYS A 64 4.12 -15.90 -2.19
N TRP A 65 4.38 -15.01 -1.27
CA TRP A 65 4.37 -15.29 0.17
C TRP A 65 3.03 -14.95 0.83
N ARG A 66 2.02 -14.66 0.02
CA ARG A 66 0.65 -14.39 0.44
C ARG A 66 -0.19 -15.67 0.35
N GLU A 67 -1.34 -15.65 1.01
CA GLU A 67 -2.29 -16.77 1.01
C GLU A 67 -3.06 -16.81 -0.33
N ILE A 68 -2.45 -17.45 -1.33
CA ILE A 68 -2.97 -17.52 -2.70
C ILE A 68 -4.38 -18.15 -2.74
N ALA A 69 -4.66 -19.11 -1.84
CA ALA A 69 -5.95 -19.79 -1.78
C ALA A 69 -7.14 -18.85 -1.50
N LEU A 70 -6.88 -17.65 -0.95
CA LEU A 70 -7.89 -16.65 -0.67
C LEU A 70 -8.15 -15.70 -1.85
N HIS A 71 -7.30 -15.72 -2.88
CA HIS A 71 -7.41 -14.79 -4.00
C HIS A 71 -8.53 -15.17 -4.97
N ASN A 72 -9.32 -14.19 -5.35
CA ASN A 72 -10.25 -14.29 -6.46
C ASN A 72 -9.59 -13.73 -7.73
N PRO A 73 -9.62 -14.46 -8.87
CA PRO A 73 -8.97 -14.00 -10.10
C PRO A 73 -9.72 -12.87 -10.81
N VAL A 74 -10.95 -12.61 -10.40
CA VAL A 74 -11.83 -11.58 -10.98
C VAL A 74 -12.43 -10.76 -9.86
N TRP A 75 -12.52 -9.44 -10.07
CA TRP A 75 -13.19 -8.56 -9.13
C TRP A 75 -14.65 -8.94 -8.93
N LYS A 76 -15.09 -8.99 -7.68
CA LYS A 76 -16.47 -9.31 -7.30
C LYS A 76 -16.98 -8.34 -6.26
N GLY A 77 -18.25 -7.97 -6.37
CA GLY A 77 -18.91 -7.09 -5.42
C GLY A 77 -18.65 -5.61 -5.66
N GLU A 78 -19.20 -4.81 -4.76
CA GLU A 78 -19.00 -3.37 -4.77
C GLU A 78 -17.57 -3.01 -4.34
N ALA A 79 -17.02 -2.01 -5.01
CA ALA A 79 -15.73 -1.45 -4.65
C ALA A 79 -15.93 -0.23 -3.74
N ASP A 80 -15.17 -0.19 -2.64
CA ASP A 80 -15.08 1.00 -1.80
C ASP A 80 -14.47 2.16 -2.60
N SER A 81 -14.81 3.40 -2.25
CA SER A 81 -14.30 4.57 -2.95
C SER A 81 -12.79 4.76 -2.72
N ALA A 82 -12.14 5.41 -3.68
CA ALA A 82 -10.72 5.73 -3.59
C ALA A 82 -10.39 6.60 -2.35
N GLU A 83 -11.26 7.54 -2.04
CA GLU A 83 -11.11 8.45 -0.89
C GLU A 83 -11.14 7.68 0.44
N GLU A 84 -12.13 6.81 0.64
CA GLU A 84 -12.26 5.97 1.84
C GLU A 84 -11.03 5.07 2.02
N ILE A 85 -10.53 4.47 0.92
CA ILE A 85 -9.34 3.61 0.97
C ILE A 85 -8.10 4.41 1.36
N VAL A 86 -7.89 5.58 0.75
CA VAL A 86 -6.70 6.41 1.04
C VAL A 86 -6.71 6.89 2.48
N ASP A 87 -7.84 7.40 2.97
CA ASP A 87 -7.97 7.88 4.35
C ASP A 87 -7.82 6.75 5.35
N GLY A 88 -8.46 5.60 5.09
CA GLY A 88 -8.34 4.41 5.90
C GLY A 88 -6.91 3.87 5.97
N CYS A 89 -6.19 3.83 4.85
CA CYS A 89 -4.80 3.38 4.80
C CYS A 89 -3.85 4.32 5.55
N ILE A 90 -4.01 5.64 5.38
CA ILE A 90 -3.22 6.63 6.11
C ILE A 90 -3.47 6.52 7.61
N SER A 91 -4.74 6.44 8.01
CA SER A 91 -5.14 6.30 9.41
C SER A 91 -4.64 4.99 10.02
N GLY A 92 -4.81 3.86 9.30
CA GLY A 92 -4.35 2.55 9.71
C GLY A 92 -2.84 2.48 9.88
N GLN A 93 -2.07 3.06 8.94
CA GLN A 93 -0.61 3.19 9.04
C GLN A 93 -0.22 3.96 10.31
N LYS A 94 -0.80 5.14 10.53
CA LYS A 94 -0.52 5.95 11.73
C LYS A 94 -0.81 5.19 13.01
N LYS A 95 -1.96 4.52 13.09
CA LYS A 95 -2.36 3.70 14.25
C LYS A 95 -1.33 2.60 14.54
N GLN A 96 -0.89 1.87 13.52
CA GLN A 96 0.10 0.81 13.68
C GLN A 96 1.48 1.35 14.10
N LEU A 97 1.87 2.53 13.61
CA LEU A 97 3.12 3.17 14.00
C LEU A 97 3.12 3.71 15.42
N MET A 98 1.96 4.00 16.01
CA MET A 98 1.87 4.45 17.41
C MET A 98 2.50 3.46 18.40
N GLY A 99 2.52 2.17 18.10
CA GLY A 99 3.22 1.16 18.90
C GLY A 99 4.73 1.42 19.06
N PHE A 100 5.32 2.23 18.18
CA PHE A 100 6.75 2.59 18.24
C PHE A 100 7.03 3.79 19.14
N LYS A 101 6.02 4.58 19.54
CA LYS A 101 6.20 5.84 20.28
C LYS A 101 6.98 5.69 21.59
N GLY A 102 6.82 4.56 22.29
CA GLY A 102 7.50 4.28 23.56
C GLY A 102 8.87 3.61 23.42
N ASN A 103 9.31 3.30 22.24
CA ASN A 103 10.58 2.60 22.02
C ASN A 103 11.76 3.59 22.04
N ALA A 104 12.68 3.44 23.01
CA ALA A 104 13.84 4.33 23.18
C ALA A 104 14.80 4.39 21.96
N LYS A 105 14.75 3.38 21.06
CA LYS A 105 15.57 3.33 19.84
C LYS A 105 14.97 4.12 18.67
N VAL A 106 13.75 4.64 18.83
CA VAL A 106 13.06 5.37 17.75
C VAL A 106 13.59 6.80 17.66
N ASP A 107 13.99 7.19 16.46
CA ASP A 107 14.30 8.57 16.11
C ASP A 107 13.01 9.40 16.15
N LYS A 108 12.94 10.34 17.11
CA LYS A 108 11.75 11.17 17.34
C LYS A 108 11.38 12.02 16.14
N LYS A 109 12.39 12.53 15.38
CA LYS A 109 12.15 13.32 14.16
C LYS A 109 11.51 12.46 13.09
N ARG A 110 12.10 11.30 12.78
CA ARG A 110 11.53 10.36 11.79
C ARG A 110 10.17 9.85 12.19
N PHE A 111 9.93 9.64 13.48
CA PHE A 111 8.60 9.26 13.97
C PHE A 111 7.57 10.36 13.71
N ALA A 112 7.89 11.61 13.99
CA ALA A 112 7.02 12.74 13.69
C ALA A 112 6.76 12.88 12.18
N GLU A 113 7.80 12.75 11.36
CA GLU A 113 7.69 12.75 9.90
C GLU A 113 6.82 11.60 9.37
N ALA A 114 6.88 10.42 9.98
CA ALA A 114 6.07 9.24 9.59
C ALA A 114 4.55 9.45 9.81
N MET A 115 4.17 10.40 10.67
CA MET A 115 2.77 10.80 10.85
C MET A 115 2.24 11.66 9.69
N ASP A 116 3.11 12.13 8.79
CA ASP A 116 2.78 12.83 7.56
C ASP A 116 3.33 12.05 6.34
N PRO A 117 2.62 11.03 5.84
CA PRO A 117 3.07 10.23 4.70
C PRO A 117 3.29 11.08 3.44
N LYS A 118 4.33 10.73 2.67
CA LYS A 118 4.65 11.37 1.39
C LYS A 118 4.73 10.39 0.22
N HIS A 119 4.69 9.11 0.52
CA HIS A 119 4.80 8.05 -0.47
C HIS A 119 3.79 6.95 -0.19
N ALA A 120 3.19 6.37 -1.24
CA ALA A 120 2.34 5.20 -1.16
C ALA A 120 2.88 4.10 -2.08
N ALA A 121 3.16 2.93 -1.53
CA ALA A 121 3.53 1.75 -2.28
C ALA A 121 2.30 0.83 -2.40
N ILE A 122 1.70 0.80 -3.59
CA ILE A 122 0.56 -0.05 -3.94
C ILE A 122 1.12 -1.42 -4.31
N SER A 123 1.49 -2.21 -3.30
CA SER A 123 2.32 -3.41 -3.47
C SER A 123 2.19 -4.43 -2.34
N LEU A 124 1.17 -4.28 -1.47
CA LEU A 124 1.11 -5.10 -0.26
C LEU A 124 0.63 -6.52 -0.55
N ASP A 125 -0.43 -6.68 -1.31
CA ASP A 125 -1.08 -7.95 -1.60
C ASP A 125 -2.01 -7.82 -2.81
N GLY A 126 -2.41 -8.95 -3.43
CA GLY A 126 -3.30 -8.96 -4.58
C GLY A 126 -2.72 -8.30 -5.83
N GLU A 127 -3.58 -8.08 -6.83
CA GLU A 127 -3.23 -7.38 -8.07
C GLU A 127 -4.00 -6.04 -8.14
N PRO A 128 -3.33 -4.91 -7.96
CA PRO A 128 -3.99 -3.59 -7.90
C PRO A 128 -4.77 -3.22 -9.16
N THR A 129 -4.36 -3.72 -10.34
CA THR A 129 -5.04 -3.42 -11.59
C THR A 129 -6.41 -4.09 -11.73
N LEU A 130 -6.77 -4.99 -10.82
CA LEU A 130 -8.12 -5.55 -10.71
C LEU A 130 -9.09 -4.58 -10.01
N TYR A 131 -8.59 -3.65 -9.20
CA TYR A 131 -9.44 -2.68 -8.52
C TYR A 131 -10.04 -1.69 -9.52
N PRO A 132 -11.40 -1.58 -9.60
CA PRO A 132 -12.06 -0.79 -10.65
C PRO A 132 -11.76 0.70 -10.63
N HIS A 133 -11.48 1.26 -9.43
CA HIS A 133 -11.22 2.69 -9.21
C HIS A 133 -9.73 2.99 -9.00
N LEU A 134 -8.82 2.21 -9.64
CA LEU A 134 -7.38 2.43 -9.52
C LEU A 134 -6.92 3.82 -10.00
N PRO A 135 -7.44 4.38 -11.12
CA PRO A 135 -7.10 5.75 -11.53
C PRO A 135 -7.48 6.79 -10.48
N GLU A 136 -8.67 6.66 -9.91
CA GLU A 136 -9.17 7.54 -8.86
C GLU A 136 -8.30 7.43 -7.59
N LEU A 137 -7.85 6.22 -7.23
CA LEU A 137 -6.96 5.98 -6.10
C LEU A 137 -5.62 6.70 -6.28
N VAL A 138 -5.02 6.61 -7.45
CA VAL A 138 -3.76 7.29 -7.76
C VAL A 138 -3.94 8.81 -7.69
N LYS A 139 -5.01 9.34 -8.30
CA LYS A 139 -5.34 10.77 -8.23
C LYS A 139 -5.54 11.25 -6.80
N GLU A 140 -6.20 10.44 -5.96
CA GLU A 140 -6.50 10.81 -4.58
C GLU A 140 -5.22 10.88 -3.72
N PHE A 141 -4.25 9.99 -3.94
CA PHE A 141 -2.92 10.13 -3.36
C PHE A 141 -2.21 11.39 -3.85
N HIS A 142 -2.21 11.67 -5.16
CA HIS A 142 -1.54 12.84 -5.75
C HIS A 142 -2.16 14.16 -5.26
N LYS A 143 -3.48 14.22 -5.12
CA LYS A 143 -4.21 15.37 -4.54
C LYS A 143 -3.71 15.69 -3.12
N ARG A 144 -3.33 14.67 -2.34
CA ARG A 144 -2.72 14.80 -1.02
C ARG A 144 -1.20 15.01 -1.05
N LYS A 145 -0.62 15.23 -2.23
CA LYS A 145 0.84 15.38 -2.44
C LYS A 145 1.62 14.15 -1.96
N ILE A 146 1.05 12.97 -2.13
CA ILE A 146 1.66 11.66 -1.85
C ILE A 146 2.02 11.02 -3.20
N SER A 147 3.32 10.74 -3.41
CA SER A 147 3.78 10.02 -4.60
C SER A 147 3.34 8.55 -4.54
N THR A 148 3.14 7.93 -5.69
CA THR A 148 2.66 6.55 -5.80
C THR A 148 3.68 5.66 -6.49
N PHE A 149 3.87 4.46 -5.97
CA PHE A 149 4.67 3.39 -6.55
C PHE A 149 3.75 2.18 -6.78
N LEU A 150 3.44 1.88 -8.06
CA LEU A 150 2.55 0.78 -8.43
C LEU A 150 3.37 -0.47 -8.74
N VAL A 151 3.01 -1.58 -8.10
CA VAL A 151 3.51 -2.92 -8.44
C VAL A 151 2.36 -3.74 -9.01
N SER A 152 2.54 -4.25 -10.21
CA SER A 152 1.53 -5.02 -10.93
C SER A 152 2.16 -6.23 -11.61
N ASN A 153 1.39 -7.28 -11.76
CA ASN A 153 1.76 -8.47 -12.53
C ASN A 153 1.63 -8.25 -14.06
N GLY A 154 1.14 -7.08 -14.49
CA GLY A 154 1.06 -6.68 -15.89
C GLY A 154 -0.03 -7.36 -16.73
N THR A 155 -0.90 -8.18 -16.13
CA THR A 155 -1.92 -8.95 -16.86
C THR A 155 -3.13 -8.13 -17.31
N ARG A 156 -3.23 -6.87 -16.91
CA ARG A 156 -4.35 -5.95 -17.25
C ARG A 156 -3.85 -4.70 -17.99
N PRO A 157 -3.35 -4.84 -19.22
CA PRO A 157 -2.82 -3.70 -19.99
C PRO A 157 -3.88 -2.63 -20.27
N GLU A 158 -5.16 -3.00 -20.33
CA GLU A 158 -6.28 -2.07 -20.49
C GLU A 158 -6.40 -1.11 -19.28
N MET A 159 -6.10 -1.55 -18.05
CA MET A 159 -6.08 -0.69 -16.89
C MET A 159 -4.90 0.29 -16.96
N LEU A 160 -3.73 -0.15 -17.42
CA LEU A 160 -2.57 0.73 -17.62
C LEU A 160 -2.85 1.79 -18.69
N LYS A 161 -3.53 1.42 -19.79
CA LYS A 161 -4.00 2.37 -20.80
C LYS A 161 -5.02 3.36 -20.20
N ARG A 162 -5.92 2.88 -19.32
CA ARG A 162 -6.89 3.71 -18.63
C ARG A 162 -6.22 4.73 -17.71
N LEU A 163 -5.21 4.31 -16.91
CA LEU A 163 -4.41 5.21 -16.08
C LEU A 163 -3.80 6.36 -16.91
N LYS A 164 -3.24 6.04 -18.08
CA LYS A 164 -2.68 7.06 -18.98
C LYS A 164 -3.77 8.00 -19.52
N ARG A 165 -4.87 7.43 -20.05
CA ARG A 165 -5.98 8.21 -20.63
C ARG A 165 -6.61 9.16 -19.63
N GLU A 166 -6.73 8.75 -18.38
CA GLU A 166 -7.34 9.53 -17.31
C GLU A 166 -6.35 10.44 -16.55
N ASN A 167 -5.11 10.54 -17.05
CA ASN A 167 -4.06 11.35 -16.43
C ASN A 167 -3.82 10.96 -14.95
N ALA A 168 -3.75 9.66 -14.68
CA ALA A 168 -3.61 9.05 -13.37
C ALA A 168 -2.41 8.08 -13.31
N LEU A 169 -1.34 8.39 -14.05
CA LEU A 169 -0.14 7.56 -14.01
C LEU A 169 0.49 7.61 -12.61
N PRO A 170 0.90 6.47 -12.05
CA PRO A 170 1.68 6.46 -10.81
C PRO A 170 3.00 7.23 -11.01
N THR A 171 3.60 7.65 -9.91
CA THR A 171 4.89 8.37 -9.95
C THR A 171 6.04 7.46 -10.38
N GLN A 172 5.99 6.21 -10.00
CA GLN A 172 6.86 5.10 -10.41
C GLN A 172 6.04 3.83 -10.63
#